data_304c9eff7ac4974e83dd9c8d3f4ff373
#
_entry.id   304c9eff7ac4974e83dd9c8d3f4ff373
#
_cell.length_a   1.000
_cell.length_b   1.000
_cell.length_c   1.000
_cell.angle_alpha   90.00
_cell.angle_beta   90.00
_cell.angle_gamma   90.00
#
_symmetry.space_group_name_H-M   'P 1'
#
loop_
_entity.id
_entity.type
_entity.pdbx_description
1 polymer ?
#
loop_
_entity_poly.entity_id
_entity_poly.type
_entity_poly.pdbx_seq_one_letter_code
_entity_poly.pdbx_strand_id
1 'polypeptide(L)'
;MRRTYTLLYMTPLLVAMNFASCQNRQTGSIQAKEEKDSSFVSDSTQCEKPIKSESETKEHKHFQKLMNSVINGDAAAFAHMTSYPIMRTYPMKWIEDSIDMVKFFPIMADDSLKSILKKTTPDMWQQMGWRGYTFRNGEYFWDEGNALSGINYVSMKEKALRKQLILRDLATLHPSLKTKQLVPFACFFDKNNHAIYRVDLLGAEDMYDENAKYRMSVYLRNSDLRGKPDYVLDMDFSLEGSAGVRVYEASDQKGNKISFYVDFYEQTNDFEAEVKLGSKERKHHIDRTYWLDYFDTHQTKKKKVRLQ
;
A
#
# COMPACT_ATOMS: atom_id res chain seq x y z
N MET A 1 -41.98 -24.91 20.85
CA MET A 1 -42.02 -23.48 20.47
C MET A 1 -40.93 -23.21 19.48
N ARG A 2 -41.25 -23.10 18.19
CA ARG A 2 -40.28 -22.78 17.11
C ARG A 2 -40.23 -21.26 16.98
N ARG A 3 -39.06 -20.66 17.20
CA ARG A 3 -38.82 -19.24 16.88
C ARG A 3 -38.27 -19.16 15.46
N THR A 4 -39.06 -18.58 14.58
CA THR A 4 -38.72 -18.20 13.24
C THR A 4 -37.90 -16.87 13.30
N TYR A 5 -36.66 -16.88 12.85
CA TYR A 5 -35.87 -15.68 12.64
C TYR A 5 -36.08 -15.23 11.21
N THR A 6 -36.62 -14.04 11.05
CA THR A 6 -36.76 -13.34 9.75
C THR A 6 -35.42 -12.72 9.39
N LEU A 7 -34.78 -13.25 8.36
CA LEU A 7 -33.59 -12.61 7.75
C LEU A 7 -34.03 -11.35 6.99
N LEU A 8 -33.61 -10.20 7.48
CA LEU A 8 -33.64 -8.95 6.70
C LEU A 8 -32.44 -8.95 5.76
N TYR A 9 -32.70 -9.08 4.47
CA TYR A 9 -31.72 -8.85 3.42
C TYR A 9 -31.48 -7.35 3.32
N MET A 10 -30.32 -6.88 3.76
CA MET A 10 -29.78 -5.56 3.40
C MET A 10 -29.11 -5.69 2.04
N THR A 11 -29.71 -5.10 1.04
CA THR A 11 -29.13 -4.91 -0.29
C THR A 11 -27.91 -3.98 -0.22
N PRO A 12 -26.76 -4.33 -0.81
CA PRO A 12 -25.63 -3.42 -0.89
C PRO A 12 -25.95 -2.27 -1.83
N LEU A 13 -25.88 -1.06 -1.32
CA LEU A 13 -25.98 0.16 -2.10
C LEU A 13 -24.66 0.36 -2.87
N LEU A 14 -24.70 0.03 -4.16
CA LEU A 14 -23.63 0.33 -5.10
C LEU A 14 -23.58 1.84 -5.29
N VAL A 15 -22.64 2.52 -4.66
CA VAL A 15 -22.28 3.91 -4.95
C VAL A 15 -21.39 3.91 -6.19
N ALA A 16 -22.00 4.05 -7.35
CA ALA A 16 -21.30 4.36 -8.59
C ALA A 16 -20.86 5.83 -8.53
N MET A 17 -19.58 6.08 -8.32
CA MET A 17 -19.00 7.41 -8.49
C MET A 17 -18.86 7.68 -9.99
N ASN A 18 -19.85 8.38 -10.53
CA ASN A 18 -19.78 9.00 -11.85
C ASN A 18 -18.79 10.17 -11.83
N PHE A 19 -17.63 10.01 -12.44
CA PHE A 19 -16.76 11.13 -12.80
C PHE A 19 -17.38 11.83 -14.00
N ALA A 20 -18.08 12.93 -13.75
CA ALA A 20 -18.54 13.82 -14.80
C ALA A 20 -17.33 14.57 -15.39
N SER A 21 -16.90 14.15 -16.56
CA SER A 21 -15.99 14.87 -17.43
C SER A 21 -16.73 16.09 -18.00
N CYS A 22 -16.33 17.29 -17.63
CA CYS A 22 -16.77 18.52 -18.28
C CYS A 22 -16.10 18.63 -19.65
N GLN A 23 -16.78 18.14 -20.68
CA GLN A 23 -16.47 18.52 -22.06
C GLN A 23 -17.26 19.76 -22.44
N ASN A 24 -16.53 20.86 -22.67
CA ASN A 24 -17.01 22.09 -23.25
C ASN A 24 -17.42 21.85 -24.72
N ARG A 25 -18.71 21.90 -25.05
CA ARG A 25 -19.21 22.00 -26.41
C ARG A 25 -19.88 23.34 -26.59
N GLN A 26 -19.20 24.22 -27.32
CA GLN A 26 -19.84 25.34 -28.02
C GLN A 26 -20.64 24.81 -29.20
N THR A 27 -21.90 25.19 -29.32
CA THR A 27 -22.54 25.53 -30.58
C THR A 27 -23.94 26.13 -30.36
N GLY A 28 -24.21 27.24 -31.03
CA GLY A 28 -25.47 27.52 -31.71
C GLY A 28 -26.43 28.47 -31.05
N SER A 29 -26.34 29.72 -31.51
CA SER A 29 -27.35 30.76 -31.67
C SER A 29 -28.83 30.36 -31.57
N ILE A 30 -29.69 31.24 -30.98
CA ILE A 30 -30.88 31.90 -31.62
C ILE A 30 -31.42 32.99 -30.69
N GLN A 31 -31.55 34.16 -31.28
CA GLN A 31 -32.23 35.43 -31.11
C GLN A 31 -33.35 35.62 -30.09
N ALA A 32 -33.23 36.78 -29.43
CA ALA A 32 -34.15 37.94 -29.34
C ALA A 32 -35.28 37.94 -28.32
N LYS A 33 -35.25 38.88 -27.39
CA LYS A 33 -36.10 40.05 -27.36
C LYS A 33 -35.66 41.05 -26.31
N GLU A 34 -35.75 42.31 -26.72
CA GLU A 34 -35.48 43.51 -25.96
C GLU A 34 -36.41 43.70 -24.76
N GLU A 35 -35.90 44.30 -23.66
CA GLU A 35 -36.52 45.49 -23.08
C GLU A 35 -35.48 46.27 -22.26
N LYS A 36 -35.62 47.61 -22.43
CA LYS A 36 -34.79 48.69 -21.92
C LYS A 36 -34.89 48.86 -20.40
N ASP A 37 -33.91 49.25 -19.68
CA ASP A 37 -33.51 50.58 -19.31
C ASP A 37 -32.66 50.62 -18.05
N SER A 38 -31.60 51.19 -18.02
CA SER A 38 -31.07 52.31 -17.27
C SER A 38 -29.58 52.28 -17.08
N SER A 39 -29.03 53.35 -17.49
CA SER A 39 -27.66 53.82 -17.39
C SER A 39 -27.03 53.69 -16.01
N PHE A 40 -25.84 53.04 -15.95
CA PHE A 40 -24.76 53.46 -15.05
C PHE A 40 -23.41 53.32 -15.78
N VAL A 41 -22.89 54.44 -16.19
CA VAL A 41 -21.53 54.62 -16.69
C VAL A 41 -20.61 54.54 -15.48
N SER A 42 -19.71 53.58 -15.42
CA SER A 42 -18.44 53.74 -14.72
C SER A 42 -17.35 53.05 -15.52
N ASP A 43 -16.60 53.89 -16.13
CA ASP A 43 -15.30 53.67 -16.72
C ASP A 43 -14.32 53.06 -15.71
N SER A 44 -13.84 51.88 -15.98
CA SER A 44 -12.56 51.42 -15.47
C SER A 44 -12.03 50.33 -16.36
N THR A 45 -11.39 50.73 -17.46
CA THR A 45 -10.42 49.92 -18.18
C THR A 45 -9.26 49.64 -17.24
N GLN A 46 -9.41 48.69 -16.32
CA GLN A 46 -8.28 48.09 -15.67
C GLN A 46 -7.67 47.06 -16.64
N CYS A 47 -6.63 47.52 -17.30
CA CYS A 47 -5.65 46.69 -17.97
C CYS A 47 -5.17 45.65 -16.94
N GLU A 48 -5.66 44.41 -17.05
CA GLU A 48 -5.13 43.29 -16.27
C GLU A 48 -3.65 43.20 -16.61
N LYS A 49 -2.82 43.61 -15.67
CA LYS A 49 -1.39 43.36 -15.72
C LYS A 49 -1.23 41.83 -15.77
N PRO A 50 -0.37 41.28 -16.66
CA PRO A 50 -0.09 39.88 -16.66
C PRO A 50 0.34 39.51 -15.24
N ILE A 51 -0.36 38.55 -14.63
CA ILE A 51 -0.05 37.98 -13.34
C ILE A 51 1.39 37.53 -13.45
N LYS A 52 2.28 38.24 -12.77
CA LYS A 52 3.68 37.86 -12.66
C LYS A 52 3.73 36.42 -12.12
N SER A 53 4.53 35.61 -12.78
CA SER A 53 4.92 34.24 -12.39
C SER A 53 4.71 34.01 -10.90
N GLU A 54 3.84 33.05 -10.56
CA GLU A 54 3.68 32.54 -9.21
C GLU A 54 5.06 32.33 -8.60
N SER A 55 5.32 33.03 -7.50
CA SER A 55 6.52 32.81 -6.73
C SER A 55 6.56 31.31 -6.41
N GLU A 56 7.62 30.61 -6.82
CA GLU A 56 7.81 29.20 -6.46
C GLU A 56 7.49 29.02 -4.99
N THR A 57 6.45 28.21 -4.72
CA THR A 57 6.06 27.93 -3.35
C THR A 57 7.17 27.10 -2.69
N LYS A 58 7.16 27.05 -1.35
CA LYS A 58 8.09 26.21 -0.59
C LYS A 58 7.97 24.75 -1.00
N GLU A 59 6.75 24.30 -1.26
CA GLU A 59 6.41 22.95 -1.69
C GLU A 59 7.01 22.65 -3.07
N HIS A 60 6.89 23.57 -4.04
CA HIS A 60 7.51 23.40 -5.36
C HIS A 60 9.02 23.20 -5.29
N LYS A 61 9.71 23.91 -4.40
CA LYS A 61 11.15 23.74 -4.19
C LYS A 61 11.48 22.35 -3.61
N HIS A 62 10.65 21.85 -2.71
CA HIS A 62 10.80 20.49 -2.17
C HIS A 62 10.58 19.44 -3.25
N PHE A 63 9.51 19.53 -4.04
CA PHE A 63 9.27 18.62 -5.15
C PHE A 63 10.41 18.63 -6.17
N GLN A 64 10.92 19.81 -6.49
CA GLN A 64 12.07 19.91 -7.40
C GLN A 64 13.32 19.24 -6.83
N LYS A 65 13.60 19.40 -5.53
CA LYS A 65 14.73 18.71 -4.88
C LYS A 65 14.56 17.20 -4.91
N LEU A 66 13.34 16.71 -4.60
CA LEU A 66 13.02 15.29 -4.64
C LEU A 66 13.23 14.71 -6.05
N MET A 67 12.66 15.34 -7.06
CA MET A 67 12.83 14.92 -8.46
C MET A 67 14.29 14.93 -8.89
N ASN A 68 15.04 15.97 -8.55
CA ASN A 68 16.45 16.10 -8.87
C ASN A 68 17.29 15.01 -8.21
N SER A 69 16.98 14.61 -6.96
CA SER A 69 17.70 13.54 -6.29
C SER A 69 17.56 12.20 -7.04
N VAL A 70 16.35 11.90 -7.57
CA VAL A 70 16.14 10.69 -8.39
C VAL A 70 16.86 10.81 -9.75
N ILE A 71 16.72 11.94 -10.45
CA ILE A 71 17.31 12.17 -11.76
C ILE A 71 18.84 12.04 -11.70
N ASN A 72 19.45 12.63 -10.67
CA ASN A 72 20.89 12.63 -10.46
C ASN A 72 21.44 11.36 -9.80
N GLY A 73 20.56 10.47 -9.33
CA GLY A 73 20.98 9.24 -8.66
C GLY A 73 21.46 9.46 -7.22
N ASP A 74 21.05 10.57 -6.58
CA ASP A 74 21.43 10.90 -5.21
C ASP A 74 20.50 10.17 -4.21
N ALA A 75 20.87 8.93 -3.91
CA ALA A 75 20.13 8.08 -2.99
C ALA A 75 20.09 8.66 -1.56
N ALA A 76 21.14 9.32 -1.11
CA ALA A 76 21.22 9.88 0.24
C ALA A 76 20.27 11.08 0.39
N ALA A 77 20.27 12.01 -0.58
CA ALA A 77 19.35 13.14 -0.57
C ALA A 77 17.89 12.67 -0.66
N PHE A 78 17.59 11.66 -1.49
CA PHE A 78 16.24 11.08 -1.58
C PHE A 78 15.81 10.47 -0.26
N ALA A 79 16.67 9.65 0.36
CA ALA A 79 16.40 9.00 1.64
C ALA A 79 16.13 10.02 2.77
N HIS A 80 16.82 11.15 2.74
CA HIS A 80 16.67 12.22 3.74
C HIS A 80 15.33 12.98 3.63
N MET A 81 14.72 12.96 2.44
CA MET A 81 13.41 13.58 2.18
C MET A 81 12.24 12.59 2.32
N THR A 82 12.50 11.38 2.81
CA THR A 82 11.50 10.32 2.93
C THR A 82 11.12 10.08 4.38
N SER A 83 9.84 9.96 4.65
CA SER A 83 9.28 9.51 5.93
C SER A 83 9.18 7.99 5.96
N TYR A 84 9.48 7.37 7.07
CA TYR A 84 9.51 5.90 7.20
C TYR A 84 8.47 5.39 8.19
N PRO A 85 7.99 4.14 8.02
CA PRO A 85 8.37 3.16 6.99
C PRO A 85 7.69 3.39 5.64
N ILE A 86 8.35 3.03 4.53
CA ILE A 86 7.72 2.93 3.21
C ILE A 86 7.33 1.48 2.95
N MET A 87 6.05 1.26 2.77
CA MET A 87 5.48 -0.07 2.56
C MET A 87 5.84 -0.62 1.18
N ARG A 88 6.20 -1.91 1.14
CA ARG A 88 6.38 -2.69 -0.09
C ARG A 88 5.54 -3.96 -0.04
N THR A 89 5.16 -4.45 -1.21
CA THR A 89 4.35 -5.67 -1.32
C THR A 89 5.15 -6.90 -0.91
N TYR A 90 4.63 -7.68 0.04
CA TYR A 90 5.27 -8.93 0.48
C TYR A 90 5.59 -9.86 -0.72
N PRO A 91 6.69 -10.59 -0.74
CA PRO A 91 7.67 -10.76 0.34
C PRO A 91 8.81 -9.71 0.36
N MET A 92 8.63 -8.57 -0.30
CA MET A 92 9.55 -7.45 -0.15
C MET A 92 9.48 -6.89 1.27
N LYS A 93 10.64 -6.67 1.89
CA LYS A 93 10.74 -5.98 3.17
C LYS A 93 10.27 -4.52 3.01
N TRP A 94 9.62 -3.97 4.02
CA TRP A 94 9.40 -2.54 4.08
C TRP A 94 10.72 -1.78 4.20
N ILE A 95 10.76 -0.59 3.68
CA ILE A 95 11.89 0.30 3.82
C ILE A 95 11.71 1.01 5.17
N GLU A 96 12.45 0.58 6.17
CA GLU A 96 12.22 0.98 7.55
C GLU A 96 12.97 2.25 7.95
N ASP A 97 14.05 2.57 7.22
CA ASP A 97 14.90 3.73 7.50
C ASP A 97 15.64 4.22 6.26
N SER A 98 16.44 5.27 6.45
CA SER A 98 17.24 5.87 5.40
C SER A 98 18.34 4.93 4.86
N ILE A 99 18.83 4.01 5.67
CA ILE A 99 19.86 3.04 5.25
C ILE A 99 19.24 2.03 4.30
N ASP A 100 18.07 1.51 4.64
CA ASP A 100 17.28 0.63 3.77
C ASP A 100 16.91 1.35 2.47
N MET A 101 16.50 2.63 2.54
CA MET A 101 16.19 3.42 1.34
C MET A 101 17.39 3.56 0.43
N VAL A 102 18.57 3.88 0.94
CA VAL A 102 19.79 3.98 0.11
C VAL A 102 20.09 2.66 -0.61
N LYS A 103 19.89 1.52 0.05
CA LYS A 103 20.06 0.20 -0.56
C LYS A 103 18.97 -0.10 -1.61
N PHE A 104 17.74 0.32 -1.36
CA PHE A 104 16.60 0.10 -2.26
C PHE A 104 16.59 1.04 -3.46
N PHE A 105 17.14 2.23 -3.32
CA PHE A 105 17.10 3.29 -4.33
C PHE A 105 17.53 2.83 -5.74
N PRO A 106 18.62 2.06 -5.95
CA PRO A 106 19.01 1.58 -7.29
C PRO A 106 18.02 0.59 -7.91
N ILE A 107 17.16 -0.02 -7.07
CA ILE A 107 16.09 -0.91 -7.52
C ILE A 107 14.91 -0.07 -8.00
N MET A 108 14.54 0.97 -7.25
CA MET A 108 13.41 1.85 -7.53
C MET A 108 13.69 2.83 -8.66
N ALA A 109 14.84 3.54 -8.61
CA ALA A 109 15.19 4.64 -9.50
C ALA A 109 15.73 4.14 -10.84
N ASP A 110 14.87 3.48 -11.61
CA ASP A 110 15.19 3.00 -12.96
C ASP A 110 15.14 4.13 -14.01
N ASP A 111 15.58 3.82 -15.23
CA ASP A 111 15.63 4.80 -16.32
C ASP A 111 14.23 5.29 -16.74
N SER A 112 13.21 4.43 -16.56
CA SER A 112 11.81 4.81 -16.82
C SER A 112 11.37 5.91 -15.88
N LEU A 113 11.59 5.75 -14.58
CA LEU A 113 11.27 6.76 -13.58
C LEU A 113 12.04 8.06 -13.84
N LYS A 114 13.36 7.97 -14.08
CA LYS A 114 14.19 9.14 -14.41
C LYS A 114 13.70 9.89 -15.64
N SER A 115 13.28 9.14 -16.68
CA SER A 115 12.72 9.73 -17.91
C SER A 115 11.40 10.45 -17.64
N ILE A 116 10.55 9.91 -16.79
CA ILE A 116 9.30 10.53 -16.37
C ILE A 116 9.59 11.82 -15.62
N LEU A 117 10.45 11.76 -14.60
CA LEU A 117 10.74 12.90 -13.74
C LEU A 117 11.43 14.05 -14.46
N LYS A 118 12.25 13.78 -15.50
CA LYS A 118 12.83 14.81 -16.38
C LYS A 118 11.78 15.63 -17.14
N LYS A 119 10.57 15.09 -17.33
CA LYS A 119 9.45 15.76 -18.01
C LYS A 119 8.41 16.32 -17.02
N THR A 120 8.65 16.15 -15.74
CA THR A 120 7.75 16.54 -14.67
C THR A 120 8.11 17.91 -14.16
N THR A 121 7.12 18.75 -13.94
CA THR A 121 7.24 20.06 -13.30
C THR A 121 6.58 20.05 -11.92
N PRO A 122 6.97 20.93 -10.98
CA PRO A 122 6.39 20.94 -9.63
C PRO A 122 4.87 21.14 -9.57
N ASP A 123 4.30 21.83 -10.54
CA ASP A 123 2.85 22.07 -10.67
C ASP A 123 2.05 20.81 -11.05
N MET A 124 2.70 19.74 -11.46
CA MET A 124 2.05 18.43 -11.69
C MET A 124 1.72 17.67 -10.40
N TRP A 125 2.21 18.15 -9.25
CA TRP A 125 1.80 17.63 -7.95
C TRP A 125 0.41 18.19 -7.58
N GLN A 126 -0.49 17.32 -7.18
CA GLN A 126 -1.88 17.64 -6.88
C GLN A 126 -2.11 17.66 -5.38
N GLN A 127 -2.66 18.74 -4.87
CA GLN A 127 -3.03 18.85 -3.46
C GLN A 127 -4.23 17.97 -3.13
N MET A 128 -4.13 17.19 -2.05
CA MET A 128 -5.13 16.25 -1.55
C MET A 128 -5.74 16.70 -0.21
N GLY A 129 -5.91 18.00 -0.02
CA GLY A 129 -6.35 18.60 1.24
C GLY A 129 -5.36 18.30 2.37
N TRP A 130 -5.84 17.94 3.54
CA TRP A 130 -5.04 17.62 4.72
C TRP A 130 -4.10 16.42 4.54
N ARG A 131 -4.28 15.63 3.48
CA ARG A 131 -3.41 14.48 3.17
C ARG A 131 -2.10 14.88 2.46
N GLY A 132 -1.89 16.18 2.21
CA GLY A 132 -0.71 16.68 1.52
C GLY A 132 -0.86 16.65 0.00
N TYR A 133 0.13 16.14 -0.71
CA TYR A 133 0.19 16.16 -2.16
C TYR A 133 0.38 14.76 -2.73
N THR A 134 -0.13 14.56 -3.94
CA THR A 134 0.11 13.34 -4.71
C THR A 134 0.64 13.66 -6.10
N PHE A 135 1.39 12.73 -6.67
CA PHE A 135 1.88 12.80 -8.03
C PHE A 135 1.53 11.50 -8.77
N ARG A 136 1.16 11.63 -10.06
CA ARG A 136 0.80 10.52 -10.95
C ARG A 136 -0.28 9.60 -10.36
N ASN A 137 -1.41 10.20 -9.97
CA ASN A 137 -2.57 9.44 -9.46
C ASN A 137 -2.22 8.49 -8.29
N GLY A 138 -1.36 8.93 -7.38
CA GLY A 138 -1.03 8.15 -6.20
C GLY A 138 0.23 7.29 -6.30
N GLU A 139 1.07 7.44 -7.32
CA GLU A 139 2.37 6.77 -7.32
C GLU A 139 3.31 7.31 -6.22
N TYR A 140 3.17 8.60 -5.87
CA TYR A 140 3.92 9.26 -4.82
C TYR A 140 3.00 10.10 -3.95
N PHE A 141 3.24 10.07 -2.65
CA PHE A 141 2.55 10.89 -1.66
C PHE A 141 3.56 11.69 -0.86
N TRP A 142 3.27 12.98 -0.70
CA TRP A 142 4.05 13.92 0.08
C TRP A 142 3.15 14.46 1.19
N ASP A 143 3.55 14.30 2.44
CA ASP A 143 2.78 14.76 3.58
C ASP A 143 2.94 16.29 3.83
N GLU A 144 2.08 16.83 4.69
CA GLU A 144 2.18 18.25 5.09
C GLU A 144 3.45 18.57 5.88
N GLY A 145 4.12 17.56 6.46
CA GLY A 145 5.39 17.67 7.15
C GLY A 145 6.60 17.89 6.22
N ASN A 146 6.37 17.97 4.90
CA ASN A 146 7.37 18.09 3.85
C ASN A 146 8.28 16.86 3.71
N ALA A 147 7.75 15.69 3.91
CA ALA A 147 8.43 14.43 3.64
C ALA A 147 7.64 13.56 2.64
N LEU A 148 8.35 12.76 1.86
CA LEU A 148 7.74 11.75 1.01
C LEU A 148 7.25 10.60 1.89
N SER A 149 5.95 10.44 2.04
CA SER A 149 5.32 9.48 2.94
C SER A 149 4.84 8.20 2.26
N GLY A 150 4.76 8.18 0.92
CA GLY A 150 4.34 7.00 0.18
C GLY A 150 4.95 6.93 -1.21
N ILE A 151 5.32 5.71 -1.63
CA ILE A 151 5.88 5.41 -2.95
C ILE A 151 5.19 4.15 -3.47
N ASN A 152 4.22 4.31 -4.35
CA ASN A 152 3.53 3.18 -5.00
C ASN A 152 4.14 2.82 -6.35
N TYR A 153 5.08 3.63 -6.85
CA TYR A 153 5.82 3.28 -8.05
C TYR A 153 6.57 1.95 -7.87
N VAL A 154 6.41 1.06 -8.82
CA VAL A 154 7.07 -0.25 -8.84
C VAL A 154 7.87 -0.40 -10.13
N SER A 155 9.18 -0.33 -10.04
CA SER A 155 10.08 -0.47 -11.18
C SER A 155 10.08 -1.91 -11.74
N MET A 156 10.58 -2.06 -12.97
CA MET A 156 10.79 -3.40 -13.55
C MET A 156 11.81 -4.23 -12.76
N LYS A 157 12.84 -3.60 -12.19
CA LYS A 157 13.82 -4.28 -11.32
C LYS A 157 13.16 -4.79 -10.05
N GLU A 158 12.29 -3.99 -9.45
CA GLU A 158 11.54 -4.39 -8.26
C GLU A 158 10.58 -5.56 -8.55
N LYS A 159 9.84 -5.50 -9.67
CA LYS A 159 8.99 -6.61 -10.11
C LYS A 159 9.78 -7.89 -10.27
N ALA A 160 10.96 -7.81 -10.91
CA ALA A 160 11.84 -8.97 -11.10
C ALA A 160 12.37 -9.50 -9.76
N LEU A 161 12.79 -8.63 -8.85
CA LEU A 161 13.25 -9.01 -7.53
C LEU A 161 12.13 -9.68 -6.72
N ARG A 162 10.93 -9.09 -6.68
CA ARG A 162 9.78 -9.69 -5.99
C ARG A 162 9.45 -11.07 -6.54
N LYS A 163 9.49 -11.25 -7.86
CA LYS A 163 9.29 -12.58 -8.48
C LYS A 163 10.34 -13.59 -8.02
N GLN A 164 11.61 -13.20 -7.92
CA GLN A 164 12.67 -14.08 -7.41
C GLN A 164 12.45 -14.46 -5.94
N LEU A 165 12.02 -13.49 -5.11
CA LEU A 165 11.72 -13.74 -3.70
C LEU A 165 10.54 -14.71 -3.54
N ILE A 166 9.49 -14.55 -4.34
CA ILE A 166 8.35 -15.49 -4.37
C ILE A 166 8.83 -16.90 -4.73
N LEU A 167 9.64 -17.04 -5.78
CA LEU A 167 10.15 -18.36 -6.18
C LEU A 167 11.03 -19.00 -5.09
N ARG A 168 11.86 -18.22 -4.41
CA ARG A 168 12.68 -18.70 -3.27
C ARG A 168 11.81 -19.13 -2.09
N ASP A 169 10.78 -18.37 -1.78
CA ASP A 169 9.81 -18.71 -0.73
C ASP A 169 9.10 -20.03 -1.05
N LEU A 170 8.53 -20.14 -2.24
CA LEU A 170 7.79 -21.32 -2.68
C LEU A 170 8.68 -22.57 -2.79
N ALA A 171 9.97 -22.42 -3.11
CA ALA A 171 10.91 -23.55 -3.20
C ALA A 171 11.07 -24.26 -1.84
N THR A 172 11.00 -23.51 -0.75
CA THR A 172 11.17 -24.03 0.61
C THR A 172 9.86 -24.41 1.31
N LEU A 173 8.71 -24.07 0.71
CA LEU A 173 7.41 -24.34 1.30
C LEU A 173 7.14 -25.85 1.43
N HIS A 174 6.57 -26.26 2.58
CA HIS A 174 6.21 -27.67 2.82
C HIS A 174 5.25 -28.19 1.72
N PRO A 175 5.42 -29.43 1.21
CA PRO A 175 4.61 -29.96 0.11
C PRO A 175 3.11 -29.89 0.34
N SER A 176 2.63 -30.05 1.59
CA SER A 176 1.18 -30.00 1.91
C SER A 176 0.54 -28.62 1.68
N LEU A 177 1.33 -27.58 1.53
CA LEU A 177 0.85 -26.23 1.30
C LEU A 177 0.94 -25.81 -0.17
N LYS A 178 1.66 -26.56 -1.02
CA LYS A 178 1.86 -26.21 -2.43
C LYS A 178 0.57 -26.37 -3.23
N THR A 179 0.17 -25.32 -3.92
CA THR A 179 -0.95 -25.30 -4.87
C THR A 179 -0.52 -24.65 -6.18
N LYS A 180 -1.31 -24.82 -7.27
CA LYS A 180 -0.94 -24.30 -8.60
C LYS A 180 -0.80 -22.79 -8.65
N GLN A 181 -1.67 -22.08 -7.95
CA GLN A 181 -1.67 -20.61 -7.89
C GLN A 181 -1.57 -20.22 -6.42
N LEU A 182 -0.37 -19.91 -5.99
CA LEU A 182 -0.07 -19.50 -4.63
C LEU A 182 0.90 -18.32 -4.66
N VAL A 183 0.52 -17.24 -3.98
CA VAL A 183 1.36 -16.06 -3.80
C VAL A 183 1.51 -15.81 -2.30
N PRO A 184 2.72 -15.73 -1.75
CA PRO A 184 2.91 -15.33 -0.36
C PRO A 184 2.42 -13.89 -0.17
N PHE A 185 1.52 -13.69 0.80
CA PHE A 185 0.80 -12.43 0.98
C PHE A 185 1.29 -11.63 2.19
N ALA A 186 1.48 -12.28 3.33
CA ALA A 186 2.01 -11.68 4.55
C ALA A 186 2.59 -12.74 5.48
N CYS A 187 3.40 -12.31 6.43
CA CYS A 187 3.91 -13.17 7.49
C CYS A 187 4.03 -12.34 8.77
N PHE A 188 3.63 -12.91 9.90
CA PHE A 188 3.64 -12.27 11.20
C PHE A 188 4.31 -13.17 12.23
N PHE A 189 4.94 -12.59 13.23
CA PHE A 189 5.65 -13.31 14.27
C PHE A 189 5.23 -12.85 15.65
N ASP A 190 4.87 -13.80 16.49
CA ASP A 190 4.62 -13.57 17.90
C ASP A 190 5.89 -13.93 18.71
N LYS A 191 6.57 -12.90 19.17
CA LYS A 191 7.83 -13.04 19.94
C LYS A 191 7.62 -13.76 21.28
N ASN A 192 6.47 -13.54 21.93
CA ASN A 192 6.18 -14.06 23.26
C ASN A 192 5.85 -15.56 23.23
N ASN A 193 5.14 -16.00 22.19
CA ASN A 193 4.71 -17.39 22.03
C ASN A 193 5.54 -18.14 20.99
N HIS A 194 6.51 -17.47 20.34
CA HIS A 194 7.34 -18.03 19.29
C HIS A 194 6.53 -18.67 18.16
N ALA A 195 5.41 -18.01 17.79
CA ALA A 195 4.53 -18.48 16.73
C ALA A 195 4.72 -17.65 15.46
N ILE A 196 4.54 -18.31 14.30
CA ILE A 196 4.55 -17.65 13.00
C ILE A 196 3.18 -17.85 12.34
N TYR A 197 2.62 -16.78 11.82
CA TYR A 197 1.36 -16.74 11.08
C TYR A 197 1.68 -16.35 9.64
N ARG A 198 1.73 -17.34 8.76
CA ARG A 198 1.95 -17.14 7.33
C ARG A 198 0.63 -17.02 6.62
N VAL A 199 0.47 -15.98 5.80
CA VAL A 199 -0.70 -15.77 4.95
C VAL A 199 -0.31 -15.96 3.50
N ASP A 200 -1.05 -16.82 2.80
CA ASP A 200 -0.93 -17.06 1.37
C ASP A 200 -2.22 -16.66 0.65
N LEU A 201 -2.08 -16.06 -0.52
CA LEU A 201 -3.14 -15.80 -1.48
C LEU A 201 -3.22 -16.98 -2.45
N LEU A 202 -4.42 -17.50 -2.66
CA LEU A 202 -4.70 -18.68 -3.48
C LEU A 202 -5.62 -18.34 -4.64
N GLY A 203 -5.36 -18.94 -5.80
CA GLY A 203 -6.25 -18.83 -6.96
C GLY A 203 -6.24 -17.48 -7.68
N ALA A 204 -5.40 -16.54 -7.23
CA ALA A 204 -5.31 -15.19 -7.76
C ALA A 204 -3.85 -14.71 -7.79
N GLU A 205 -3.57 -13.65 -8.56
CA GLU A 205 -2.24 -13.01 -8.60
C GLU A 205 -2.13 -11.83 -7.64
N ASP A 206 -3.24 -11.19 -7.33
CA ASP A 206 -3.30 -10.08 -6.38
C ASP A 206 -4.61 -10.08 -5.56
N MET A 207 -4.67 -9.19 -4.57
CA MET A 207 -5.76 -9.12 -3.62
C MET A 207 -7.05 -8.48 -4.15
N TYR A 208 -7.04 -7.94 -5.35
CA TYR A 208 -8.21 -7.30 -5.98
C TYR A 208 -8.94 -8.24 -6.93
N ASP A 209 -8.41 -9.46 -7.13
CA ASP A 209 -9.08 -10.49 -7.91
C ASP A 209 -10.30 -11.02 -7.14
N GLU A 210 -11.46 -11.07 -7.77
CA GLU A 210 -12.70 -11.58 -7.17
C GLU A 210 -12.65 -13.06 -6.75
N ASN A 211 -11.72 -13.82 -7.34
CA ASN A 211 -11.48 -15.23 -7.02
C ASN A 211 -10.43 -15.42 -5.91
N ALA A 212 -9.90 -14.32 -5.37
CA ALA A 212 -8.90 -14.35 -4.33
C ALA A 212 -9.41 -15.10 -3.09
N LYS A 213 -8.69 -16.14 -2.71
CA LYS A 213 -8.90 -16.86 -1.45
C LYS A 213 -7.65 -16.76 -0.62
N TYR A 214 -7.82 -16.77 0.68
CA TYR A 214 -6.68 -16.66 1.58
C TYR A 214 -6.59 -17.87 2.49
N ARG A 215 -5.38 -18.16 2.91
CA ARG A 215 -5.08 -19.22 3.83
C ARG A 215 -4.08 -18.73 4.87
N MET A 216 -4.33 -19.01 6.13
CA MET A 216 -3.38 -18.80 7.20
C MET A 216 -2.78 -20.14 7.64
N SER A 217 -1.45 -20.21 7.63
CA SER A 217 -0.69 -21.36 8.14
C SER A 217 0.02 -20.93 9.42
N VAL A 218 -0.20 -21.69 10.51
CA VAL A 218 0.32 -21.37 11.84
C VAL A 218 1.43 -22.34 12.19
N TYR A 219 2.56 -21.80 12.61
CA TYR A 219 3.73 -22.55 13.07
C TYR A 219 4.02 -22.15 14.51
N LEU A 220 3.96 -23.11 15.43
CA LEU A 220 4.19 -22.88 16.84
C LEU A 220 5.64 -23.22 17.25
N ARG A 221 6.11 -22.67 18.38
CA ARG A 221 7.35 -23.04 19.06
C ARG A 221 8.62 -22.92 18.20
N ASN A 222 8.81 -21.78 17.51
CA ASN A 222 9.98 -21.57 16.63
C ASN A 222 10.09 -22.60 15.48
N SER A 223 8.97 -23.14 15.04
CA SER A 223 8.96 -24.06 13.90
C SER A 223 9.53 -23.37 12.66
N ASP A 224 10.27 -24.11 11.87
CA ASP A 224 10.77 -23.63 10.57
C ASP A 224 9.60 -23.57 9.58
N LEU A 225 9.45 -22.46 8.86
CA LEU A 225 8.46 -22.30 7.77
C LEU A 225 8.56 -23.37 6.66
N ARG A 226 9.68 -24.11 6.61
CA ARG A 226 9.87 -25.29 5.75
C ARG A 226 9.17 -26.54 6.28
N GLY A 227 8.87 -26.56 7.58
CA GLY A 227 8.17 -27.65 8.23
C GLY A 227 6.68 -27.68 7.87
N LYS A 228 6.02 -28.75 8.30
CA LYS A 228 4.56 -28.84 8.24
C LYS A 228 3.97 -27.86 9.27
N PRO A 229 2.99 -27.02 8.90
CA PRO A 229 2.32 -26.14 9.86
C PRO A 229 1.53 -26.96 10.90
N ASP A 230 1.40 -26.41 12.10
CA ASP A 230 0.59 -27.00 13.17
C ASP A 230 -0.91 -26.83 12.87
N TYR A 231 -1.28 -25.69 12.26
CA TYR A 231 -2.66 -25.41 11.82
C TYR A 231 -2.67 -24.81 10.43
N VAL A 232 -3.74 -25.11 9.69
CA VAL A 232 -4.06 -24.49 8.41
C VAL A 232 -5.51 -24.05 8.49
N LEU A 233 -5.76 -22.77 8.35
CA LEU A 233 -7.05 -22.12 8.52
C LEU A 233 -7.46 -21.45 7.21
N ASP A 234 -8.73 -21.53 6.85
CA ASP A 234 -9.30 -20.67 5.83
C ASP A 234 -9.35 -19.25 6.39
N MET A 235 -9.13 -18.26 5.53
CA MET A 235 -9.01 -16.88 5.98
C MET A 235 -9.79 -15.94 5.07
N ASP A 236 -10.51 -15.01 5.68
CA ASP A 236 -11.08 -13.84 5.04
C ASP A 236 -10.14 -12.64 5.22
N PHE A 237 -10.00 -11.87 4.16
CA PHE A 237 -9.23 -10.64 4.15
C PHE A 237 -10.08 -9.51 3.62
N SER A 238 -10.14 -8.40 4.32
CA SER A 238 -10.83 -7.20 3.87
C SER A 238 -10.01 -5.93 4.07
N LEU A 239 -10.38 -4.90 3.32
CA LEU A 239 -9.90 -3.53 3.50
C LEU A 239 -11.07 -2.72 4.04
N GLU A 240 -10.93 -2.15 5.23
CA GLU A 240 -12.00 -1.42 5.90
C GLU A 240 -11.68 0.07 6.04
N GLY A 241 -12.74 0.86 5.95
CA GLY A 241 -12.67 2.30 6.09
C GLY A 241 -11.92 3.01 4.95
N SER A 242 -11.92 4.33 4.95
CA SER A 242 -11.21 5.15 3.97
C SER A 242 -9.68 5.10 4.14
N ALA A 243 -9.21 4.62 5.28
CA ALA A 243 -7.82 4.44 5.61
C ALA A 243 -7.25 3.12 5.06
N GLY A 244 -8.11 2.18 4.63
CA GLY A 244 -7.69 0.88 4.12
C GLY A 244 -7.11 -0.02 5.22
N VAL A 245 -7.69 0.00 6.41
CA VAL A 245 -7.34 -0.93 7.49
C VAL A 245 -7.47 -2.35 6.98
N ARG A 246 -6.41 -3.14 7.15
CA ARG A 246 -6.39 -4.55 6.73
C ARG A 246 -6.90 -5.42 7.85
N VAL A 247 -7.97 -6.14 7.60
CA VAL A 247 -8.56 -7.10 8.54
C VAL A 247 -8.23 -8.51 8.10
N TYR A 248 -7.75 -9.31 9.03
CA TYR A 248 -7.37 -10.71 8.85
C TYR A 248 -8.20 -11.57 9.80
N GLU A 249 -9.07 -12.41 9.26
CA GLU A 249 -9.90 -13.32 10.04
C GLU A 249 -9.75 -14.75 9.53
N ALA A 250 -9.11 -15.60 10.32
CA ALA A 250 -8.86 -16.99 9.96
C ALA A 250 -9.63 -17.95 10.89
N SER A 251 -10.23 -19.00 10.35
CA SER A 251 -10.94 -19.99 11.13
C SER A 251 -10.92 -21.37 10.48
N ASP A 252 -11.27 -22.41 11.27
CA ASP A 252 -11.52 -23.75 10.79
C ASP A 252 -12.77 -24.38 11.41
N GLN A 253 -13.19 -25.53 10.89
CA GLN A 253 -14.36 -26.27 11.37
C GLN A 253 -14.20 -26.82 12.81
N LYS A 254 -12.99 -26.81 13.35
CA LYS A 254 -12.70 -27.28 14.73
C LYS A 254 -12.83 -26.15 15.75
N GLY A 255 -13.19 -24.93 15.31
CA GLY A 255 -13.37 -23.78 16.17
C GLY A 255 -12.07 -23.04 16.50
N ASN A 256 -10.97 -23.33 15.79
CA ASN A 256 -9.78 -22.48 15.83
C ASN A 256 -10.10 -21.16 15.14
N LYS A 257 -9.68 -20.05 15.75
CA LYS A 257 -9.91 -18.71 15.21
C LYS A 257 -8.70 -17.81 15.50
N ILE A 258 -8.34 -16.98 14.51
CA ILE A 258 -7.31 -15.93 14.64
C ILE A 258 -7.87 -14.70 13.97
N SER A 259 -7.88 -13.57 14.67
CA SER A 259 -8.32 -12.30 14.11
C SER A 259 -7.43 -11.15 14.57
N PHE A 260 -7.07 -10.27 13.66
CA PHE A 260 -6.35 -9.03 13.93
C PHE A 260 -6.53 -8.04 12.78
N TYR A 261 -6.23 -6.80 13.06
CA TYR A 261 -6.23 -5.75 12.04
C TYR A 261 -4.89 -5.00 12.04
N VAL A 262 -4.56 -4.46 10.88
CA VAL A 262 -3.34 -3.68 10.65
C VAL A 262 -3.75 -2.32 10.13
N ASP A 263 -3.59 -1.29 10.95
CA ASP A 263 -3.81 0.09 10.58
C ASP A 263 -2.52 0.68 10.01
N PHE A 264 -2.62 1.27 8.83
CA PHE A 264 -1.47 1.91 8.19
C PHE A 264 -1.06 3.23 8.84
N TYR A 265 -1.99 3.89 9.52
CA TYR A 265 -1.71 5.16 10.17
C TYR A 265 -0.97 5.01 11.50
N GLU A 266 -1.09 3.87 12.16
CA GLU A 266 -0.42 3.65 13.45
C GLU A 266 1.10 3.44 13.31
N GLN A 267 1.64 3.29 12.10
CA GLN A 267 3.08 3.12 11.78
C GLN A 267 3.80 2.11 12.71
N THR A 268 3.04 1.30 13.42
CA THR A 268 3.56 0.29 14.33
C THR A 268 3.69 -1.05 13.59
N ASN A 269 4.70 -1.81 13.97
CA ASN A 269 4.84 -3.20 13.52
C ASN A 269 4.27 -4.19 14.54
N ASP A 270 3.74 -3.71 15.67
CA ASP A 270 3.17 -4.53 16.75
C ASP A 270 1.65 -4.43 16.72
N PHE A 271 0.99 -5.56 16.46
CA PHE A 271 -0.46 -5.66 16.31
C PHE A 271 -1.02 -6.62 17.36
N GLU A 272 -2.13 -6.23 17.99
CA GLU A 272 -2.86 -7.14 18.87
C GLU A 272 -3.69 -8.12 18.03
N ALA A 273 -3.53 -9.42 18.31
CA ALA A 273 -4.28 -10.49 17.68
C ALA A 273 -5.05 -11.30 18.73
N GLU A 274 -6.30 -11.63 18.45
CA GLU A 274 -7.06 -12.61 19.20
C GLU A 274 -6.81 -14.01 18.60
N VAL A 275 -6.26 -14.91 19.41
CA VAL A 275 -5.85 -16.24 18.97
C VAL A 275 -6.52 -17.29 19.82
N LYS A 276 -7.39 -18.10 19.20
CA LYS A 276 -8.01 -19.28 19.79
C LYS A 276 -7.56 -20.52 19.04
N LEU A 277 -6.75 -21.34 19.66
CA LEU A 277 -6.25 -22.61 19.11
C LEU A 277 -6.49 -23.74 20.10
N GLY A 278 -7.32 -24.69 19.70
CA GLY A 278 -7.86 -25.73 20.58
C GLY A 278 -8.73 -25.10 21.69
N SER A 279 -8.44 -25.47 22.94
CA SER A 279 -9.16 -24.94 24.12
C SER A 279 -8.56 -23.61 24.66
N LYS A 280 -7.50 -23.10 24.05
CA LYS A 280 -6.79 -21.92 24.53
C LYS A 280 -7.19 -20.70 23.71
N GLU A 281 -7.61 -19.65 24.41
CA GLU A 281 -7.91 -18.35 23.84
C GLU A 281 -7.01 -17.32 24.53
N ARG A 282 -6.31 -16.51 23.73
CA ARG A 282 -5.31 -15.53 24.21
C ARG A 282 -5.26 -14.34 23.28
N LYS A 283 -4.85 -13.20 23.84
CA LYS A 283 -4.37 -12.05 23.09
C LYS A 283 -2.88 -12.20 22.85
N HIS A 284 -2.47 -12.02 21.63
CA HIS A 284 -1.08 -12.10 21.19
C HIS A 284 -0.65 -10.75 20.64
N HIS A 285 0.60 -10.38 20.87
CA HIS A 285 1.24 -9.27 20.18
C HIS A 285 2.08 -9.83 19.05
N ILE A 286 1.74 -9.48 17.84
CA ILE A 286 2.39 -10.00 16.65
C ILE A 286 3.01 -8.86 15.84
N ASP A 287 4.19 -9.15 15.31
CA ASP A 287 4.91 -8.26 14.40
C ASP A 287 4.87 -8.79 12.98
N ARG A 288 4.91 -7.88 12.01
CA ARG A 288 5.21 -8.28 10.64
C ARG A 288 6.64 -8.81 10.57
N THR A 289 6.85 -9.92 9.89
CA THR A 289 8.16 -10.49 9.69
C THR A 289 8.45 -10.76 8.22
N TYR A 290 9.74 -10.77 7.89
CA TYR A 290 10.25 -11.08 6.57
C TYR A 290 11.35 -12.13 6.71
N TRP A 291 11.10 -13.33 6.32
CA TRP A 291 12.08 -14.41 6.43
C TRP A 291 13.07 -14.46 5.26
N LEU A 292 12.83 -13.68 4.22
CA LEU A 292 13.72 -13.48 3.08
C LEU A 292 14.18 -12.03 3.07
N ASP A 293 15.41 -11.78 3.49
CA ASP A 293 16.04 -10.47 3.33
C ASP A 293 16.64 -10.36 1.93
N TYR A 294 16.14 -9.43 1.13
CA TYR A 294 16.65 -9.23 -0.23
C TYR A 294 17.91 -8.33 -0.28
N PHE A 295 18.23 -7.63 0.81
CA PHE A 295 19.49 -6.91 0.94
C PHE A 295 20.64 -7.81 1.40
N ASP A 296 20.37 -8.95 1.99
CA ASP A 296 21.40 -9.90 2.41
C ASP A 296 21.76 -10.83 1.25
N THR A 297 22.75 -10.43 0.45
CA THR A 297 23.28 -11.24 -0.65
C THR A 297 24.07 -12.46 -0.20
N HIS A 298 24.34 -12.61 1.11
CA HIS A 298 25.18 -13.68 1.67
C HIS A 298 24.40 -14.86 2.27
N GLN A 299 23.06 -14.90 2.18
CA GLN A 299 22.23 -15.99 2.69
C GLN A 299 22.39 -17.34 1.95
N THR A 300 23.38 -17.51 1.11
CA THR A 300 23.69 -18.82 0.50
C THR A 300 24.32 -19.82 1.46
N LYS A 301 24.71 -19.43 2.68
CA LYS A 301 25.28 -20.34 3.69
C LYS A 301 24.45 -20.29 4.98
N LYS A 302 23.64 -21.37 5.17
CA LYS A 302 23.10 -21.87 6.46
C LYS A 302 23.21 -20.91 7.65
N LYS A 303 22.42 -19.85 7.71
CA LYS A 303 22.12 -19.18 8.97
C LYS A 303 20.75 -19.65 9.42
N LYS A 304 20.68 -20.27 10.61
CA LYS A 304 19.45 -20.30 11.40
C LYS A 304 18.89 -18.87 11.35
N VAL A 305 17.66 -18.74 10.89
CA VAL A 305 16.92 -17.47 10.97
C VAL A 305 16.92 -17.11 12.46
N ARG A 306 17.79 -16.22 12.89
CA ARG A 306 17.57 -15.46 14.11
C ARG A 306 16.53 -14.44 13.72
N LEU A 307 15.30 -14.75 14.08
CA LEU A 307 14.24 -13.77 14.16
C LEU A 307 14.72 -12.73 15.18
N GLN A 308 15.07 -11.54 14.71
CA GLN A 308 15.34 -10.37 15.53
C GLN A 308 14.04 -9.67 15.82
#